data_38249b75737c7f2cf982cb75a747d507
#
_entry.id   38249b75737c7f2cf982cb75a747d507
#
_cell.length_a   1.000
_cell.length_b   1.000
_cell.length_c   1.000
_cell.angle_alpha   90.00
_cell.angle_beta   90.00
_cell.angle_gamma   90.00
#
_symmetry.space_group_name_H-M   'P 1'
#
loop_
_entity.id
_entity.type
_entity.pdbx_description
1 polymer ?
#
loop_
_entity_poly.entity_id
_entity_poly.type
_entity_poly.pdbx_seq_one_letter_code
_entity_poly.pdbx_strand_id
1 'polypeptide(L)'
;MFLAQEIIRKKRDGKPLSEEEIRFFINGIRDNVVSEGQIAALAMTIYFHDMTMSERVALTMAMRDSGTVLNWKSLKLNGPIVDKHSTGGVGDVTSLMLGPMVAACGGYVPMISGRGLGHTGGTLDKLEAIPGFDIFPDDSAFRKIIQDVGVAIIGQTSSLAPADKRFYATRDITATVDSIPLITASILAKKLAEGLDALVMDVKVGSGAFMPTYQLSEDLAQAIVGVANGAGCKTTALLTDMNQVLASSAGNAVEVREAVRFLTGEYRNPRLLEVTMALCVEMLLSGGLAQDVADARAKLQAVLDNGKAAEVFGRMVAAQKGPSDFVERYDSYLPAAMLSKPVFAERPGIITAMDTRALGMAVVSLGGGRRRATDPIDYSVGLTDMARLGARVDSQQPLTVIHANNEDDWQQAADAVRAAITLGDKAVEETPVVYRRITE
;
A
#
# COMPACT_ATOMS: atom_id res chain seq x y z
N MET A 1 -21.16 -23.91 25.47
CA MET A 1 -19.86 -23.42 25.97
C MET A 1 -18.80 -23.81 24.93
N PHE A 2 -18.08 -22.86 24.36
CA PHE A 2 -17.02 -23.15 23.40
C PHE A 2 -15.67 -23.39 24.12
N LEU A 3 -14.84 -24.24 23.53
CA LEU A 3 -13.46 -24.48 23.95
C LEU A 3 -12.54 -24.29 22.75
N ALA A 4 -11.44 -23.58 22.90
CA ALA A 4 -10.51 -23.27 21.80
C ALA A 4 -9.99 -24.56 21.11
N GLN A 5 -9.66 -25.60 21.89
CA GLN A 5 -9.18 -26.88 21.34
C GLN A 5 -10.26 -27.63 20.51
N GLU A 6 -11.54 -27.48 20.85
CA GLU A 6 -12.63 -28.11 20.07
C GLU A 6 -12.85 -27.38 18.74
N ILE A 7 -12.71 -26.05 18.73
CA ILE A 7 -12.76 -25.24 17.51
C ILE A 7 -11.60 -25.62 16.58
N ILE A 8 -10.37 -25.74 17.14
CA ILE A 8 -9.19 -26.18 16.39
C ILE A 8 -9.42 -27.60 15.83
N ARG A 9 -9.91 -28.53 16.66
CA ARG A 9 -10.21 -29.90 16.23
C ARG A 9 -11.20 -29.92 15.09
N LYS A 10 -12.29 -29.17 15.18
CA LYS A 10 -13.33 -29.07 14.15
C LYS A 10 -12.73 -28.60 12.81
N LYS A 11 -11.89 -27.55 12.83
CA LYS A 11 -11.24 -27.05 11.62
C LYS A 11 -10.18 -28.02 11.09
N ARG A 12 -9.40 -28.63 11.98
CA ARG A 12 -8.42 -29.68 11.64
C ARG A 12 -9.06 -30.84 10.86
N ASP A 13 -10.29 -31.18 11.22
CA ASP A 13 -11.05 -32.28 10.60
C ASP A 13 -11.81 -31.80 9.32
N GLY A 14 -11.47 -30.64 8.78
CA GLY A 14 -12.00 -30.08 7.53
C GLY A 14 -13.45 -29.56 7.64
N LYS A 15 -13.98 -29.38 8.84
CA LYS A 15 -15.34 -28.90 9.04
C LYS A 15 -15.40 -27.38 9.14
N PRO A 16 -16.44 -26.73 8.58
CA PRO A 16 -16.60 -25.27 8.69
C PRO A 16 -16.91 -24.87 10.13
N LEU A 17 -16.37 -23.71 10.53
CA LEU A 17 -16.65 -23.08 11.82
C LEU A 17 -17.89 -22.18 11.73
N SER A 18 -18.65 -22.08 12.81
CA SER A 18 -19.73 -21.12 12.90
C SER A 18 -19.20 -19.71 13.22
N GLU A 19 -20.02 -18.70 12.97
CA GLU A 19 -19.69 -17.31 13.31
C GLU A 19 -19.39 -17.15 14.81
N GLU A 20 -20.17 -17.81 15.67
CA GLU A 20 -19.98 -17.76 17.13
C GLU A 20 -18.67 -18.42 17.58
N GLU A 21 -18.27 -19.54 16.94
CA GLU A 21 -17.00 -20.21 17.22
C GLU A 21 -15.83 -19.33 16.83
N ILE A 22 -15.88 -18.69 15.66
CA ILE A 22 -14.87 -17.76 15.18
C ILE A 22 -14.79 -16.54 16.11
N ARG A 23 -15.92 -15.92 16.45
CA ARG A 23 -15.99 -14.78 17.36
C ARG A 23 -15.45 -15.10 18.74
N PHE A 24 -15.77 -16.25 19.29
CA PHE A 24 -15.23 -16.73 20.56
C PHE A 24 -13.71 -16.82 20.52
N PHE A 25 -13.16 -17.43 19.47
CA PHE A 25 -11.72 -17.61 19.31
C PHE A 25 -10.98 -16.28 19.17
N ILE A 26 -11.47 -15.37 18.33
CA ILE A 26 -10.87 -14.04 18.10
C ILE A 26 -10.94 -13.17 19.35
N ASN A 27 -12.05 -13.18 20.08
CA ASN A 27 -12.14 -12.51 21.38
C ASN A 27 -11.13 -13.09 22.37
N GLY A 28 -10.93 -14.39 22.38
CA GLY A 28 -9.92 -15.06 23.18
C GLY A 28 -8.49 -14.64 22.82
N ILE A 29 -8.22 -14.34 21.56
CA ILE A 29 -6.94 -13.74 21.11
C ILE A 29 -6.79 -12.34 21.71
N ARG A 30 -7.80 -11.48 21.53
CA ARG A 30 -7.81 -10.12 22.07
C ARG A 30 -7.58 -10.09 23.59
N ASP A 31 -8.25 -10.96 24.30
CA ASP A 31 -8.30 -10.97 25.77
C ASP A 31 -7.16 -11.81 26.40
N ASN A 32 -6.23 -12.32 25.60
CA ASN A 32 -5.13 -13.20 26.01
C ASN A 32 -5.57 -14.51 26.70
N VAL A 33 -6.77 -14.99 26.38
CA VAL A 33 -7.30 -16.28 26.88
C VAL A 33 -6.84 -17.44 25.99
N VAL A 34 -6.71 -17.20 24.69
CA VAL A 34 -6.17 -18.16 23.73
C VAL A 34 -4.65 -18.01 23.66
N SER A 35 -3.92 -19.13 23.82
CA SER A 35 -2.45 -19.13 23.78
C SER A 35 -1.91 -19.06 22.35
N GLU A 36 -0.62 -18.66 22.22
CA GLU A 36 0.09 -18.64 20.93
C GLU A 36 0.10 -19.99 20.25
N GLY A 37 0.25 -21.08 21.02
CA GLY A 37 0.15 -22.45 20.46
C GLY A 37 -1.22 -22.76 19.88
N GLN A 38 -2.30 -22.29 20.49
CA GLN A 38 -3.66 -22.45 19.95
C GLN A 38 -3.89 -21.57 18.73
N ILE A 39 -3.37 -20.33 18.72
CA ILE A 39 -3.42 -19.43 17.56
C ILE A 39 -2.67 -20.07 16.38
N ALA A 40 -1.45 -20.56 16.62
CA ALA A 40 -0.65 -21.25 15.58
C ALA A 40 -1.35 -22.48 15.02
N ALA A 41 -1.96 -23.29 15.89
CA ALA A 41 -2.70 -24.48 15.49
C ALA A 41 -3.90 -24.12 14.61
N LEU A 42 -4.71 -23.11 14.99
CA LEU A 42 -5.83 -22.68 14.16
C LEU A 42 -5.35 -22.10 12.81
N ALA A 43 -4.31 -21.28 12.82
CA ALA A 43 -3.73 -20.74 11.59
C ALA A 43 -3.29 -21.85 10.62
N MET A 44 -2.62 -22.88 11.13
CA MET A 44 -2.16 -24.02 10.33
C MET A 44 -3.32 -24.87 9.80
N THR A 45 -4.38 -25.06 10.59
CA THR A 45 -5.58 -25.77 10.10
C THR A 45 -6.30 -25.00 9.00
N ILE A 46 -6.38 -23.66 9.12
CA ILE A 46 -6.92 -22.81 8.07
C ILE A 46 -6.04 -22.86 6.81
N TYR A 47 -4.73 -22.87 6.98
CA TYR A 47 -3.78 -22.96 5.87
C TYR A 47 -4.02 -24.22 5.02
N PHE A 48 -4.24 -25.38 5.66
CA PHE A 48 -4.44 -26.64 4.96
C PHE A 48 -5.87 -26.88 4.47
N HIS A 49 -6.89 -26.37 5.16
CA HIS A 49 -8.30 -26.67 4.86
C HIS A 49 -9.08 -25.51 4.29
N ASP A 50 -8.44 -24.33 4.17
CA ASP A 50 -9.09 -23.10 3.72
C ASP A 50 -10.32 -22.71 4.58
N MET A 51 -11.07 -21.73 4.15
CA MET A 51 -12.30 -21.24 4.77
C MET A 51 -13.37 -21.00 3.70
N THR A 52 -14.60 -21.34 4.01
CA THR A 52 -15.75 -20.94 3.18
C THR A 52 -15.89 -19.42 3.17
N MET A 53 -16.62 -18.86 2.22
CA MET A 53 -16.86 -17.41 2.16
C MET A 53 -17.49 -16.89 3.45
N SER A 54 -18.46 -17.62 4.03
CA SER A 54 -19.09 -17.23 5.29
C SER A 54 -18.11 -17.23 6.47
N GLU A 55 -17.19 -18.20 6.54
CA GLU A 55 -16.12 -18.20 7.54
C GLU A 55 -15.17 -17.02 7.38
N ARG A 56 -14.78 -16.68 6.13
CA ARG A 56 -13.88 -15.55 5.84
C ARG A 56 -14.51 -14.22 6.24
N VAL A 57 -15.80 -14.03 5.95
CA VAL A 57 -16.56 -12.85 6.39
C VAL A 57 -16.65 -12.79 7.91
N ALA A 58 -17.00 -13.89 8.56
CA ALA A 58 -17.10 -13.96 10.02
C ALA A 58 -15.76 -13.69 10.71
N LEU A 59 -14.65 -14.25 10.18
CA LEU A 59 -13.30 -14.00 10.69
C LEU A 59 -12.92 -12.52 10.56
N THR A 60 -13.15 -11.94 9.39
CA THR A 60 -12.86 -10.52 9.13
C THR A 60 -13.64 -9.61 10.07
N MET A 61 -14.93 -9.86 10.23
CA MET A 61 -15.81 -9.07 11.10
C MET A 61 -15.43 -9.23 12.58
N ALA A 62 -15.13 -10.45 13.03
CA ALA A 62 -14.68 -10.68 14.40
C ALA A 62 -13.35 -9.96 14.71
N MET A 63 -12.41 -9.98 13.77
CA MET A 63 -11.14 -9.26 13.90
C MET A 63 -11.33 -7.75 13.90
N ARG A 64 -12.16 -7.21 13.01
CA ARG A 64 -12.55 -5.79 13.01
C ARG A 64 -13.17 -5.37 14.34
N ASP A 65 -14.16 -6.13 14.81
CA ASP A 65 -14.94 -5.84 16.01
C ASP A 65 -14.19 -6.14 17.30
N SER A 66 -12.99 -6.70 17.23
CA SER A 66 -12.10 -6.86 18.38
C SER A 66 -11.62 -5.52 18.96
N GLY A 67 -11.73 -4.43 18.20
CA GLY A 67 -11.32 -3.10 18.57
C GLY A 67 -12.35 -2.02 18.22
N THR A 68 -11.85 -0.80 18.09
CA THR A 68 -12.66 0.36 17.72
C THR A 68 -12.98 0.32 16.21
N VAL A 69 -14.23 0.59 15.87
CA VAL A 69 -14.66 0.89 14.50
C VAL A 69 -14.98 2.37 14.42
N LEU A 70 -14.32 3.07 13.51
CA LEU A 70 -14.51 4.52 13.34
C LEU A 70 -15.91 4.80 12.79
N ASN A 71 -16.49 5.90 13.27
CA ASN A 71 -17.79 6.39 12.84
C ASN A 71 -17.71 7.91 12.57
N TRP A 72 -18.08 8.31 11.38
CA TRP A 72 -17.95 9.68 10.89
C TRP A 72 -19.26 10.49 10.96
N LYS A 73 -20.38 9.87 11.34
CA LYS A 73 -21.72 10.49 11.33
C LYS A 73 -21.79 11.77 12.15
N SER A 74 -21.06 11.83 13.27
CA SER A 74 -21.04 13.01 14.14
C SER A 74 -20.46 14.26 13.46
N LEU A 75 -19.59 14.08 12.45
CA LEU A 75 -18.96 15.18 11.73
C LEU A 75 -19.85 15.77 10.62
N LYS A 76 -20.96 15.11 10.29
CA LYS A 76 -21.91 15.54 9.24
C LYS A 76 -21.20 15.90 7.93
N LEU A 77 -20.28 15.04 7.51
CA LEU A 77 -19.53 15.21 6.26
C LEU A 77 -20.48 15.19 5.06
N ASN A 78 -20.19 16.02 4.06
CA ASN A 78 -21.05 16.18 2.87
C ASN A 78 -20.57 15.35 1.66
N GLY A 79 -19.81 14.31 1.89
CA GLY A 79 -19.29 13.39 0.87
C GLY A 79 -19.02 12.01 1.42
N PRO A 80 -18.71 11.03 0.54
CA PRO A 80 -18.47 9.65 0.93
C PRO A 80 -17.11 9.50 1.62
N ILE A 81 -17.05 8.51 2.51
CA ILE A 81 -15.82 8.05 3.15
C ILE A 81 -15.23 6.91 2.31
N VAL A 82 -14.13 7.15 1.67
CA VAL A 82 -13.53 6.19 0.74
C VAL A 82 -12.04 6.02 1.01
N ASP A 83 -11.51 4.83 0.78
CA ASP A 83 -10.08 4.60 0.89
C ASP A 83 -9.57 3.61 -0.16
N LYS A 84 -8.26 3.55 -0.28
CA LYS A 84 -7.54 2.60 -1.13
C LYS A 84 -6.50 1.84 -0.30
N HIS A 85 -6.36 0.56 -0.58
CA HIS A 85 -5.27 -0.24 -0.04
C HIS A 85 -4.49 -0.92 -1.16
N SER A 86 -3.15 -0.91 -1.06
CA SER A 86 -2.26 -1.63 -1.96
C SER A 86 -1.69 -2.87 -1.26
N THR A 87 -1.48 -3.94 -2.02
CA THR A 87 -0.73 -5.11 -1.54
C THR A 87 0.77 -4.84 -1.42
N GLY A 88 1.21 -3.66 -1.82
CA GLY A 88 2.58 -3.19 -1.73
C GLY A 88 3.42 -3.51 -2.97
N GLY A 89 4.42 -2.69 -3.19
CA GLY A 89 5.34 -2.78 -4.31
C GLY A 89 6.52 -1.84 -4.16
N VAL A 90 7.29 -1.70 -5.23
CA VAL A 90 8.47 -0.83 -5.30
C VAL A 90 8.13 0.42 -6.11
N GLY A 91 8.40 1.59 -5.53
CA GLY A 91 8.00 2.86 -6.14
C GLY A 91 6.49 3.10 -6.14
N ASP A 92 5.75 2.42 -5.26
CA ASP A 92 4.30 2.63 -5.10
C ASP A 92 4.05 3.82 -4.17
N VAL A 93 3.99 4.99 -4.76
CA VAL A 93 3.75 6.27 -4.09
C VAL A 93 2.32 6.79 -4.30
N THR A 94 1.46 5.98 -4.90
CA THR A 94 0.10 6.37 -5.33
C THR A 94 -0.74 6.99 -4.21
N SER A 95 -0.61 6.53 -2.96
CA SER A 95 -1.38 7.03 -1.81
C SER A 95 -1.20 8.53 -1.57
N LEU A 96 0.02 9.06 -1.78
CA LEU A 96 0.33 10.46 -1.54
C LEU A 96 -0.35 11.41 -2.55
N MET A 97 -0.65 10.91 -3.74
CA MET A 97 -1.33 11.67 -4.79
C MET A 97 -2.83 11.41 -4.78
N LEU A 98 -3.21 10.15 -4.66
CA LEU A 98 -4.59 9.67 -4.73
C LEU A 98 -5.47 10.27 -3.62
N GLY A 99 -5.01 10.29 -2.38
CA GLY A 99 -5.74 10.85 -1.25
C GLY A 99 -6.15 12.32 -1.50
N PRO A 100 -5.17 13.20 -1.77
CA PRO A 100 -5.46 14.60 -2.10
C PRO A 100 -6.33 14.80 -3.34
N MET A 101 -6.14 14.00 -4.41
CA MET A 101 -6.96 14.09 -5.62
C MET A 101 -8.43 13.77 -5.35
N VAL A 102 -8.70 12.69 -4.61
CA VAL A 102 -10.05 12.26 -4.25
C VAL A 102 -10.69 13.28 -3.29
N ALA A 103 -9.95 13.78 -2.32
CA ALA A 103 -10.44 14.82 -1.41
C ALA A 103 -10.76 16.12 -2.15
N ALA A 104 -9.94 16.51 -3.13
CA ALA A 104 -10.21 17.67 -3.99
C ALA A 104 -11.48 17.50 -4.84
N CYS A 105 -11.91 16.25 -5.10
CA CYS A 105 -13.16 15.92 -5.79
C CYS A 105 -14.36 15.74 -4.85
N GLY A 106 -14.21 16.00 -3.54
CA GLY A 106 -15.30 15.97 -2.56
C GLY A 106 -15.44 14.67 -1.76
N GLY A 107 -14.52 13.72 -1.89
CA GLY A 107 -14.43 12.54 -1.03
C GLY A 107 -13.72 12.83 0.28
N TYR A 108 -13.86 11.93 1.25
CA TYR A 108 -13.11 11.94 2.50
C TYR A 108 -12.28 10.67 2.59
N VAL A 109 -10.98 10.82 2.81
CA VAL A 109 -10.02 9.72 2.76
C VAL A 109 -9.29 9.60 4.10
N PRO A 110 -9.85 8.86 5.07
CA PRO A 110 -9.21 8.61 6.37
C PRO A 110 -8.23 7.43 6.27
N MET A 111 -7.17 7.59 5.51
CA MET A 111 -6.26 6.50 5.16
C MET A 111 -5.44 6.03 6.35
N ILE A 112 -5.62 4.78 6.75
CA ILE A 112 -4.74 4.09 7.70
C ILE A 112 -3.79 3.20 6.91
N SER A 113 -2.50 3.50 7.01
CA SER A 113 -1.46 2.88 6.21
C SER A 113 -0.39 2.20 7.07
N GLY A 114 0.57 1.57 6.42
CA GLY A 114 1.62 0.80 7.06
C GLY A 114 3.03 1.31 6.76
N ARG A 115 3.98 0.77 7.53
CA ARG A 115 5.41 0.87 7.29
C ARG A 115 5.85 -0.18 6.27
N GLY A 116 6.95 0.07 5.59
CA GLY A 116 7.58 -0.90 4.70
C GLY A 116 8.33 -1.98 5.47
N LEU A 117 8.35 -3.17 4.92
CA LEU A 117 9.16 -4.29 5.37
C LEU A 117 9.59 -5.13 4.16
N GLY A 118 10.83 -5.62 4.19
CA GLY A 118 11.40 -6.32 3.05
C GLY A 118 11.55 -5.38 1.84
N HIS A 119 11.21 -5.87 0.66
CA HIS A 119 11.41 -5.15 -0.61
C HIS A 119 10.39 -4.02 -0.87
N THR A 120 9.31 -3.95 -0.11
CA THR A 120 8.24 -2.96 -0.34
C THR A 120 8.50 -1.66 0.43
N GLY A 121 8.23 -0.52 -0.19
CA GLY A 121 8.25 0.78 0.47
C GLY A 121 6.97 1.05 1.24
N GLY A 122 7.08 1.58 2.48
CA GLY A 122 5.93 1.94 3.32
C GLY A 122 5.48 3.38 3.11
N THR A 123 4.17 3.60 3.00
CA THR A 123 3.60 4.94 2.86
C THR A 123 3.96 5.83 4.06
N LEU A 124 3.93 5.28 5.28
CA LEU A 124 4.28 6.04 6.48
C LEU A 124 5.76 6.44 6.51
N ASP A 125 6.65 5.56 6.07
CA ASP A 125 8.08 5.85 6.01
C ASP A 125 8.39 7.00 5.04
N LYS A 126 7.67 7.07 3.92
CA LYS A 126 7.78 8.17 2.97
C LYS A 126 7.34 9.48 3.60
N LEU A 127 6.21 9.50 4.28
CA LEU A 127 5.69 10.69 4.96
C LEU A 127 6.58 11.15 6.11
N GLU A 128 7.22 10.23 6.84
CA GLU A 128 8.19 10.56 7.90
C GLU A 128 9.48 11.20 7.35
N ALA A 129 9.74 11.13 6.04
CA ALA A 129 10.81 11.92 5.41
C ALA A 129 10.49 13.44 5.42
N ILE A 130 9.23 13.82 5.61
CA ILE A 130 8.80 15.22 5.75
C ILE A 130 9.05 15.65 7.20
N PRO A 131 9.86 16.68 7.46
CA PRO A 131 10.18 17.09 8.83
C PRO A 131 8.94 17.43 9.66
N GLY A 132 8.83 16.81 10.82
CA GLY A 132 7.75 17.07 11.78
C GLY A 132 6.43 16.39 11.46
N PHE A 133 6.30 15.70 10.33
CA PHE A 133 5.05 15.04 9.94
C PHE A 133 4.61 14.01 10.99
N ASP A 134 3.39 14.18 11.52
CA ASP A 134 2.83 13.33 12.57
C ASP A 134 1.96 12.22 11.95
N ILE A 135 2.47 10.99 11.97
CA ILE A 135 1.74 9.81 11.50
C ILE A 135 0.85 9.16 12.57
N PHE A 136 0.86 9.68 13.80
CA PHE A 136 0.03 9.18 14.91
C PHE A 136 -0.70 10.31 15.64
N PRO A 137 -1.47 11.16 14.93
CA PRO A 137 -2.31 12.14 15.60
C PRO A 137 -3.32 11.43 16.53
N ASP A 138 -3.75 12.08 17.60
CA ASP A 138 -4.84 11.54 18.41
C ASP A 138 -6.18 11.51 17.62
N ASP A 139 -7.18 10.78 18.14
CA ASP A 139 -8.47 10.61 17.44
C ASP A 139 -9.16 11.96 17.16
N SER A 140 -9.07 12.92 18.08
CA SER A 140 -9.67 14.25 17.89
C SER A 140 -8.99 15.03 16.78
N ALA A 141 -7.65 15.02 16.75
CA ALA A 141 -6.88 15.66 15.68
C ALA A 141 -7.13 14.97 14.34
N PHE A 142 -7.14 13.63 14.30
CA PHE A 142 -7.43 12.88 13.09
C PHE A 142 -8.81 13.22 12.52
N ARG A 143 -9.85 13.23 13.36
CA ARG A 143 -11.22 13.61 12.94
C ARG A 143 -11.29 15.04 12.42
N LYS A 144 -10.58 15.96 13.10
CA LYS A 144 -10.53 17.35 12.68
C LYS A 144 -9.84 17.50 11.32
N ILE A 145 -8.75 16.81 11.08
CA ILE A 145 -8.04 16.83 9.78
C ILE A 145 -8.97 16.32 8.67
N ILE A 146 -9.67 15.21 8.89
CA ILE A 146 -10.63 14.69 7.91
C ILE A 146 -11.73 15.72 7.63
N GLN A 147 -12.29 16.35 8.66
CA GLN A 147 -13.34 17.37 8.49
C GLN A 147 -12.85 18.60 7.73
N ASP A 148 -11.67 19.11 8.04
CA ASP A 148 -11.16 20.38 7.53
C ASP A 148 -10.44 20.25 6.18
N VAL A 149 -9.75 19.13 5.95
CA VAL A 149 -8.88 18.92 4.79
C VAL A 149 -9.46 17.91 3.80
N GLY A 150 -10.19 16.92 4.30
CA GLY A 150 -10.76 15.82 3.52
C GLY A 150 -9.85 14.59 3.41
N VAL A 151 -8.60 14.67 3.81
CA VAL A 151 -7.65 13.56 3.76
C VAL A 151 -6.67 13.62 4.92
N ALA A 152 -6.35 12.47 5.48
CA ALA A 152 -5.23 12.25 6.38
C ALA A 152 -4.64 10.85 6.12
N ILE A 153 -3.33 10.70 6.29
CA ILE A 153 -2.65 9.41 6.18
C ILE A 153 -1.94 9.15 7.51
N ILE A 154 -2.41 8.14 8.23
CA ILE A 154 -1.95 7.84 9.58
C ILE A 154 -1.54 6.37 9.72
N GLY A 155 -0.79 6.08 10.78
CA GLY A 155 -0.47 4.72 11.18
C GLY A 155 -1.62 4.06 11.93
N GLN A 156 -1.63 2.73 11.94
CA GLN A 156 -2.60 1.95 12.70
C GLN A 156 -2.44 2.21 14.21
N THR A 157 -3.51 2.62 14.86
CA THR A 157 -3.55 2.75 16.33
C THR A 157 -3.70 1.38 16.99
N SER A 158 -3.34 1.28 18.27
CA SER A 158 -3.45 0.04 19.06
C SER A 158 -4.91 -0.40 19.27
N SER A 159 -5.87 0.50 19.08
CA SER A 159 -7.30 0.22 19.26
C SER A 159 -7.97 -0.36 18.00
N LEU A 160 -7.33 -0.30 16.85
CA LEU A 160 -7.91 -0.82 15.59
C LEU A 160 -7.52 -2.29 15.40
N ALA A 161 -8.52 -3.17 15.30
CA ALA A 161 -8.35 -4.60 15.08
C ALA A 161 -7.21 -5.23 15.94
N PRO A 162 -7.19 -5.07 17.26
CA PRO A 162 -6.07 -5.51 18.12
C PRO A 162 -5.80 -7.01 18.06
N ALA A 163 -6.83 -7.84 17.82
CA ALA A 163 -6.66 -9.26 17.65
C ALA A 163 -5.79 -9.60 16.41
N ASP A 164 -5.86 -8.80 15.32
CA ASP A 164 -5.03 -9.01 14.13
C ASP A 164 -3.53 -8.89 14.44
N LYS A 165 -3.14 -7.92 15.26
CA LYS A 165 -1.72 -7.71 15.61
C LYS A 165 -1.10 -8.97 16.24
N ARG A 166 -1.80 -9.59 17.18
CA ARG A 166 -1.32 -10.80 17.87
C ARG A 166 -1.41 -12.02 16.97
N PHE A 167 -2.49 -12.13 16.18
CA PHE A 167 -2.65 -13.20 15.21
C PHE A 167 -1.54 -13.16 14.16
N TYR A 168 -1.28 -11.98 13.58
CA TYR A 168 -0.22 -11.79 12.59
C TYR A 168 1.17 -12.13 13.14
N ALA A 169 1.50 -11.68 14.37
CA ALA A 169 2.78 -11.99 15.00
C ALA A 169 3.02 -13.51 15.17
N THR A 170 1.95 -14.27 15.44
CA THR A 170 2.03 -15.73 15.50
C THR A 170 2.17 -16.34 14.11
N ARG A 171 1.44 -15.84 13.11
CA ARG A 171 1.53 -16.31 11.71
C ARG A 171 2.92 -16.11 11.12
N ASP A 172 3.56 -14.99 11.45
CA ASP A 172 4.89 -14.64 10.95
C ASP A 172 5.94 -15.69 11.33
N ILE A 173 5.92 -16.16 12.58
CA ILE A 173 6.87 -17.17 13.09
C ILE A 173 6.46 -18.61 12.81
N THR A 174 5.26 -18.86 12.29
CA THR A 174 4.73 -20.21 12.02
C THR A 174 4.54 -20.51 10.54
N ALA A 175 5.06 -19.64 9.65
CA ALA A 175 4.98 -19.80 8.19
C ALA A 175 3.54 -20.00 7.67
N THR A 176 2.60 -19.19 8.17
CA THR A 176 1.19 -19.18 7.75
C THR A 176 0.73 -17.81 7.22
N VAL A 177 1.68 -16.93 6.93
CA VAL A 177 1.36 -15.56 6.44
C VAL A 177 0.73 -15.58 5.06
N ASP A 178 1.13 -16.50 4.18
CA ASP A 178 0.72 -16.59 2.78
C ASP A 178 -0.64 -17.28 2.55
N SER A 179 -1.39 -17.57 3.60
CA SER A 179 -2.77 -18.08 3.52
C SER A 179 -3.74 -17.00 3.04
N ILE A 180 -4.38 -17.18 1.89
CA ILE A 180 -5.33 -16.22 1.29
C ILE A 180 -6.43 -15.78 2.27
N PRO A 181 -7.17 -16.71 2.96
CA PRO A 181 -8.19 -16.29 3.91
C PRO A 181 -7.63 -15.45 5.07
N LEU A 182 -6.44 -15.77 5.57
CA LEU A 182 -5.82 -15.04 6.67
C LEU A 182 -5.25 -13.68 6.23
N ILE A 183 -4.69 -13.58 5.02
CA ILE A 183 -4.27 -12.30 4.42
C ILE A 183 -5.49 -11.40 4.25
N THR A 184 -6.55 -11.94 3.66
CA THR A 184 -7.81 -11.23 3.40
C THR A 184 -8.39 -10.66 4.68
N ALA A 185 -8.52 -11.47 5.72
CA ALA A 185 -9.06 -11.05 7.01
C ALA A 185 -8.17 -9.98 7.68
N SER A 186 -6.86 -10.13 7.63
CA SER A 186 -5.90 -9.18 8.21
C SER A 186 -5.97 -7.81 7.53
N ILE A 187 -6.04 -7.76 6.20
CA ILE A 187 -6.19 -6.51 5.45
C ILE A 187 -7.54 -5.85 5.75
N LEU A 188 -8.61 -6.62 5.57
CA LEU A 188 -9.97 -6.08 5.64
C LEU A 188 -10.41 -5.73 7.05
N ALA A 189 -9.96 -6.43 8.09
CA ALA A 189 -10.28 -6.07 9.47
C ALA A 189 -9.86 -4.62 9.78
N LYS A 190 -8.69 -4.20 9.31
CA LYS A 190 -8.20 -2.83 9.47
C LYS A 190 -8.96 -1.84 8.58
N LYS A 191 -9.17 -2.16 7.31
CA LYS A 191 -9.85 -1.29 6.37
C LYS A 191 -11.33 -1.08 6.72
N LEU A 192 -12.03 -2.13 7.12
CA LEU A 192 -13.42 -2.02 7.56
C LEU A 192 -13.56 -1.30 8.91
N ALA A 193 -12.51 -1.30 9.74
CA ALA A 193 -12.49 -0.52 10.98
C ALA A 193 -12.38 1.01 10.73
N GLU A 194 -12.00 1.43 9.53
CA GLU A 194 -11.97 2.85 9.14
C GLU A 194 -13.38 3.47 8.95
N GLY A 195 -14.45 2.66 8.89
CA GLY A 195 -15.82 3.14 8.72
C GLY A 195 -16.11 3.64 7.29
N LEU A 196 -15.63 2.89 6.30
CA LEU A 196 -15.70 3.25 4.87
C LEU A 196 -17.08 2.99 4.25
N ASP A 197 -17.50 3.86 3.33
CA ASP A 197 -18.61 3.63 2.40
C ASP A 197 -18.16 2.79 1.20
N ALA A 198 -16.90 2.95 0.76
CA ALA A 198 -16.33 2.16 -0.32
C ALA A 198 -14.81 2.00 -0.18
N LEU A 199 -14.30 0.89 -0.70
CA LEU A 199 -12.87 0.55 -0.70
C LEU A 199 -12.42 0.18 -2.12
N VAL A 200 -11.22 0.64 -2.50
CA VAL A 200 -10.55 0.21 -3.72
C VAL A 200 -9.27 -0.54 -3.36
N MET A 201 -9.12 -1.73 -3.91
CA MET A 201 -7.92 -2.54 -3.71
C MET A 201 -7.01 -2.46 -4.93
N ASP A 202 -5.75 -2.15 -4.69
CA ASP A 202 -4.67 -2.18 -5.67
C ASP A 202 -3.84 -3.45 -5.45
N VAL A 203 -4.14 -4.49 -6.19
CA VAL A 203 -3.48 -5.79 -6.06
C VAL A 203 -2.38 -5.89 -7.10
N LYS A 204 -1.14 -5.85 -6.64
CA LYS A 204 0.04 -5.87 -7.49
C LYS A 204 0.30 -7.24 -8.11
N VAL A 205 0.75 -7.23 -9.37
CA VAL A 205 1.07 -8.41 -10.18
C VAL A 205 2.47 -8.24 -10.77
N GLY A 206 3.32 -9.24 -10.60
CA GLY A 206 4.64 -9.26 -11.23
C GLY A 206 5.80 -9.47 -10.24
N SER A 207 7.03 -9.28 -10.73
CA SER A 207 8.26 -9.60 -9.99
C SER A 207 8.45 -8.81 -8.69
N GLY A 208 7.82 -7.65 -8.56
CA GLY A 208 7.83 -6.83 -7.33
C GLY A 208 6.60 -7.01 -6.45
N ALA A 209 5.64 -7.86 -6.83
CA ALA A 209 4.43 -8.12 -6.07
C ALA A 209 4.68 -9.07 -4.89
N PHE A 210 3.77 -9.03 -3.92
CA PHE A 210 3.78 -9.96 -2.78
C PHE A 210 3.43 -11.39 -3.22
N MET A 211 2.40 -11.55 -4.07
CA MET A 211 2.02 -12.82 -4.67
C MET A 211 2.90 -13.13 -5.88
N PRO A 212 3.52 -14.33 -5.96
CA PRO A 212 4.53 -14.62 -6.97
C PRO A 212 3.96 -14.86 -8.37
N THR A 213 2.65 -15.11 -8.51
CA THR A 213 2.02 -15.40 -9.80
C THR A 213 0.77 -14.54 -10.02
N TYR A 214 0.42 -14.33 -11.30
CA TYR A 214 -0.82 -13.65 -11.68
C TYR A 214 -2.05 -14.31 -11.05
N GLN A 215 -2.13 -15.66 -11.11
CA GLN A 215 -3.27 -16.40 -10.57
C GLN A 215 -3.44 -16.19 -9.07
N LEU A 216 -2.36 -16.23 -8.29
CA LEU A 216 -2.44 -15.99 -6.84
C LEU A 216 -2.85 -14.53 -6.52
N SER A 217 -2.40 -13.56 -7.32
CA SER A 217 -2.84 -12.17 -7.17
C SER A 217 -4.33 -12.02 -7.49
N GLU A 218 -4.81 -12.70 -8.52
CA GLU A 218 -6.23 -12.73 -8.89
C GLU A 218 -7.09 -13.41 -7.82
N ASP A 219 -6.66 -14.58 -7.31
CA ASP A 219 -7.36 -15.30 -6.25
C ASP A 219 -7.45 -14.45 -4.97
N LEU A 220 -6.37 -13.75 -4.62
CA LEU A 220 -6.38 -12.82 -3.50
C LEU A 220 -7.35 -11.65 -3.73
N ALA A 221 -7.34 -11.06 -4.91
CA ALA A 221 -8.24 -9.95 -5.25
C ALA A 221 -9.71 -10.38 -5.20
N GLN A 222 -10.04 -11.55 -5.74
CA GLN A 222 -11.39 -12.11 -5.66
C GLN A 222 -11.82 -12.39 -4.21
N ALA A 223 -10.92 -12.96 -3.40
CA ALA A 223 -11.19 -13.21 -1.99
C ALA A 223 -11.45 -11.90 -1.23
N ILE A 224 -10.64 -10.88 -1.44
CA ILE A 224 -10.81 -9.56 -0.79
C ILE A 224 -12.13 -8.91 -1.20
N VAL A 225 -12.42 -8.86 -2.49
CA VAL A 225 -13.66 -8.25 -3.01
C VAL A 225 -14.89 -9.00 -2.49
N GLY A 226 -14.89 -10.33 -2.56
CA GLY A 226 -16.00 -11.14 -2.08
C GLY A 226 -16.26 -10.99 -0.57
N VAL A 227 -15.20 -11.00 0.24
CA VAL A 227 -15.32 -10.84 1.70
C VAL A 227 -15.77 -9.43 2.06
N ALA A 228 -15.19 -8.38 1.46
CA ALA A 228 -15.54 -7.00 1.78
C ALA A 228 -16.97 -6.66 1.38
N ASN A 229 -17.43 -7.10 0.19
CA ASN A 229 -18.82 -6.96 -0.24
C ASN A 229 -19.77 -7.76 0.67
N GLY A 230 -19.39 -8.99 1.04
CA GLY A 230 -20.12 -9.81 2.02
C GLY A 230 -20.20 -9.17 3.41
N ALA A 231 -19.23 -8.35 3.79
CA ALA A 231 -19.21 -7.56 5.01
C ALA A 231 -19.95 -6.19 4.88
N GLY A 232 -20.55 -5.89 3.74
CA GLY A 232 -21.33 -4.69 3.49
C GLY A 232 -20.51 -3.46 3.07
N CYS A 233 -19.24 -3.59 2.73
CA CYS A 233 -18.41 -2.51 2.20
C CYS A 233 -18.22 -2.68 0.69
N LYS A 234 -18.77 -1.75 -0.10
CA LYS A 234 -18.61 -1.76 -1.56
C LYS A 234 -17.14 -1.73 -1.95
N THR A 235 -16.67 -2.78 -2.57
CA THR A 235 -15.24 -2.94 -2.86
C THR A 235 -15.00 -3.34 -4.30
N THR A 236 -14.02 -2.71 -4.91
CA THR A 236 -13.48 -3.01 -6.24
C THR A 236 -11.99 -3.27 -6.12
N ALA A 237 -11.45 -4.23 -6.85
CA ALA A 237 -10.01 -4.44 -6.97
C ALA A 237 -9.53 -4.22 -8.40
N LEU A 238 -8.36 -3.61 -8.54
CA LEU A 238 -7.60 -3.55 -9.78
C LEU A 238 -6.35 -4.41 -9.63
N LEU A 239 -6.10 -5.30 -10.61
CA LEU A 239 -4.83 -5.97 -10.76
C LEU A 239 -3.90 -5.05 -11.55
N THR A 240 -2.82 -4.57 -10.93
CA THR A 240 -1.91 -3.58 -11.53
C THR A 240 -0.49 -4.12 -11.65
N ASP A 241 0.23 -3.67 -12.67
CA ASP A 241 1.56 -4.18 -12.99
C ASP A 241 2.64 -3.72 -11.98
N MET A 242 3.43 -4.68 -11.52
CA MET A 242 4.63 -4.50 -10.70
C MET A 242 5.83 -5.28 -11.25
N ASN A 243 5.88 -5.49 -12.58
CA ASN A 243 7.05 -6.07 -13.25
C ASN A 243 8.18 -5.06 -13.49
N GLN A 244 7.98 -3.84 -13.06
CA GLN A 244 8.99 -2.78 -13.02
C GLN A 244 8.65 -1.84 -11.87
N VAL A 245 9.58 -1.00 -11.46
CA VAL A 245 9.32 0.07 -10.48
C VAL A 245 8.18 0.94 -11.01
N LEU A 246 7.17 1.21 -10.17
CA LEU A 246 5.95 1.90 -10.62
C LEU A 246 6.20 3.36 -10.94
N ALA A 247 6.85 4.07 -10.01
CA ALA A 247 7.30 5.45 -10.20
C ALA A 247 8.66 5.49 -10.94
N SER A 248 9.19 6.68 -11.15
CA SER A 248 10.58 6.86 -11.60
C SER A 248 11.57 6.72 -10.46
N SER A 249 11.10 6.62 -9.23
CA SER A 249 11.87 6.56 -8.00
C SER A 249 11.45 5.41 -7.10
N ALA A 250 12.39 4.98 -6.25
CA ALA A 250 12.17 4.02 -5.18
C ALA A 250 13.02 4.42 -3.96
N GLY A 251 12.37 4.64 -2.83
CA GLY A 251 12.98 5.09 -1.58
C GLY A 251 11.94 5.78 -0.69
N ASN A 252 12.33 6.81 0.01
CA ASN A 252 11.41 7.58 0.88
C ASN A 252 11.31 9.05 0.43
N ALA A 253 12.28 9.90 0.74
CA ALA A 253 12.28 11.30 0.31
C ALA A 253 12.21 11.45 -1.22
N VAL A 254 12.89 10.59 -1.97
CA VAL A 254 12.86 10.60 -3.44
C VAL A 254 11.47 10.35 -4.00
N GLU A 255 10.68 9.47 -3.37
CA GLU A 255 9.29 9.23 -3.77
C GLU A 255 8.35 10.36 -3.35
N VAL A 256 8.55 10.97 -2.18
CA VAL A 256 7.80 12.19 -1.78
C VAL A 256 8.06 13.33 -2.77
N ARG A 257 9.31 13.51 -3.18
CA ARG A 257 9.68 14.49 -4.22
C ARG A 257 8.91 14.24 -5.52
N GLU A 258 8.86 12.98 -5.97
CA GLU A 258 8.11 12.64 -7.17
C GLU A 258 6.60 12.87 -7.01
N ALA A 259 6.02 12.58 -5.84
CA ALA A 259 4.62 12.87 -5.55
C ALA A 259 4.29 14.36 -5.62
N VAL A 260 5.14 15.22 -5.06
CA VAL A 260 4.96 16.68 -5.15
C VAL A 260 5.06 17.16 -6.61
N ARG A 261 6.08 16.71 -7.35
CA ARG A 261 6.24 17.05 -8.77
C ARG A 261 5.07 16.58 -9.62
N PHE A 262 4.50 15.42 -9.29
CA PHE A 262 3.29 14.90 -9.93
C PHE A 262 2.09 15.81 -9.66
N LEU A 263 1.84 16.17 -8.41
CA LEU A 263 0.69 16.99 -8.00
C LEU A 263 0.79 18.43 -8.55
N THR A 264 1.98 18.99 -8.59
CA THR A 264 2.22 20.34 -9.13
C THR A 264 2.25 20.40 -10.66
N GLY A 265 2.35 19.25 -11.31
CA GLY A 265 2.46 19.18 -12.78
C GLY A 265 3.88 19.41 -13.31
N GLU A 266 4.88 19.51 -12.44
CA GLU A 266 6.28 19.65 -12.85
C GLU A 266 6.77 18.40 -13.60
N TYR A 267 6.39 17.21 -13.13
CA TYR A 267 6.66 15.94 -13.80
C TYR A 267 5.62 14.88 -13.44
N ARG A 268 5.08 14.20 -14.43
CA ARG A 268 4.15 13.08 -14.24
C ARG A 268 4.64 11.86 -15.05
N ASN A 269 5.17 10.86 -14.36
CA ASN A 269 5.48 9.57 -14.99
C ASN A 269 4.19 8.99 -15.58
N PRO A 270 4.16 8.61 -16.89
CA PRO A 270 2.92 8.15 -17.55
C PRO A 270 2.28 6.91 -16.90
N ARG A 271 3.10 5.95 -16.46
CA ARG A 271 2.61 4.74 -15.80
C ARG A 271 2.03 5.05 -14.43
N LEU A 272 2.74 5.87 -13.65
CA LEU A 272 2.28 6.32 -12.33
C LEU A 272 0.99 7.13 -12.45
N LEU A 273 0.88 7.98 -13.49
CA LEU A 273 -0.33 8.72 -13.78
C LEU A 273 -1.50 7.79 -14.09
N GLU A 274 -1.30 6.81 -14.98
CA GLU A 274 -2.39 5.90 -15.38
C GLU A 274 -2.87 5.03 -14.21
N VAL A 275 -1.97 4.46 -13.40
CA VAL A 275 -2.36 3.68 -12.22
C VAL A 275 -3.10 4.56 -11.20
N THR A 276 -2.57 5.76 -10.94
CA THR A 276 -3.19 6.70 -9.99
C THR A 276 -4.58 7.11 -10.45
N MET A 277 -4.73 7.46 -11.72
CA MET A 277 -6.02 7.80 -12.32
C MET A 277 -7.01 6.64 -12.28
N ALA A 278 -6.57 5.42 -12.61
CA ALA A 278 -7.44 4.24 -12.58
C ALA A 278 -7.99 3.97 -11.16
N LEU A 279 -7.14 4.03 -10.15
CA LEU A 279 -7.54 3.86 -8.75
C LEU A 279 -8.48 4.98 -8.28
N CYS A 280 -8.16 6.24 -8.59
CA CYS A 280 -9.01 7.38 -8.25
C CYS A 280 -10.37 7.31 -8.94
N VAL A 281 -10.44 6.88 -10.21
CA VAL A 281 -11.70 6.67 -10.94
C VAL A 281 -12.59 5.67 -10.20
N GLU A 282 -12.03 4.54 -9.78
CA GLU A 282 -12.79 3.55 -9.00
C GLU A 282 -13.28 4.14 -7.66
N MET A 283 -12.46 4.96 -6.99
CA MET A 283 -12.86 5.61 -5.74
C MET A 283 -14.02 6.61 -5.96
N LEU A 284 -13.96 7.42 -7.03
CA LEU A 284 -15.03 8.37 -7.35
C LEU A 284 -16.33 7.65 -7.73
N LEU A 285 -16.25 6.60 -8.54
CA LEU A 285 -17.42 5.80 -8.95
C LEU A 285 -18.04 5.06 -7.77
N SER A 286 -17.22 4.41 -6.96
CA SER A 286 -17.69 3.64 -5.80
C SER A 286 -18.30 4.54 -4.73
N GLY A 287 -17.74 5.73 -4.55
CA GLY A 287 -18.25 6.77 -3.64
C GLY A 287 -19.42 7.61 -4.19
N GLY A 288 -19.82 7.40 -5.45
CA GLY A 288 -20.91 8.18 -6.06
C GLY A 288 -20.53 9.64 -6.37
N LEU A 289 -19.24 9.95 -6.50
CA LEU A 289 -18.73 11.28 -6.83
C LEU A 289 -18.66 11.53 -8.33
N ALA A 290 -18.80 10.50 -9.13
CA ALA A 290 -18.82 10.57 -10.59
C ALA A 290 -19.90 9.62 -11.16
N GLN A 291 -20.44 9.98 -12.33
CA GLN A 291 -21.49 9.21 -12.99
C GLN A 291 -20.90 8.03 -13.79
N ASP A 292 -19.77 8.24 -14.43
CA ASP A 292 -19.08 7.26 -15.25
C ASP A 292 -17.55 7.52 -15.26
N VAL A 293 -16.82 6.67 -15.96
CA VAL A 293 -15.35 6.75 -16.07
C VAL A 293 -14.90 8.07 -16.72
N ALA A 294 -15.62 8.57 -17.71
CA ALA A 294 -15.25 9.80 -18.41
C ALA A 294 -15.43 11.02 -17.49
N ASP A 295 -16.54 11.09 -16.76
CA ASP A 295 -16.80 12.14 -15.76
C ASP A 295 -15.77 12.08 -14.63
N ALA A 296 -15.46 10.88 -14.11
CA ALA A 296 -14.43 10.71 -13.09
C ALA A 296 -13.06 11.19 -13.57
N ARG A 297 -12.62 10.77 -14.75
CA ARG A 297 -11.33 11.22 -15.32
C ARG A 297 -11.28 12.72 -15.53
N ALA A 298 -12.35 13.33 -16.03
CA ALA A 298 -12.43 14.78 -16.22
C ALA A 298 -12.29 15.55 -14.90
N LYS A 299 -12.99 15.12 -13.84
CA LYS A 299 -12.87 15.72 -12.49
C LYS A 299 -11.48 15.59 -11.92
N LEU A 300 -10.88 14.42 -12.02
CA LEU A 300 -9.52 14.16 -11.52
C LEU A 300 -8.47 14.96 -12.29
N GLN A 301 -8.59 15.04 -13.62
CA GLN A 301 -7.71 15.87 -14.43
C GLN A 301 -7.84 17.34 -14.07
N ALA A 302 -9.06 17.84 -13.86
CA ALA A 302 -9.30 19.23 -13.48
C ALA A 302 -8.62 19.62 -12.15
N VAL A 303 -8.67 18.75 -11.12
CA VAL A 303 -8.02 19.04 -9.82
C VAL A 303 -6.50 18.94 -9.87
N LEU A 304 -5.95 18.20 -10.82
CA LEU A 304 -4.51 18.21 -11.12
C LEU A 304 -4.09 19.50 -11.86
N ASP A 305 -4.86 19.90 -12.87
CA ASP A 305 -4.49 21.01 -13.74
C ASP A 305 -4.67 22.38 -13.09
N ASN A 306 -5.66 22.52 -12.20
CA ASN A 306 -5.89 23.77 -11.46
C ASN A 306 -5.11 23.87 -10.14
N GLY A 307 -4.26 22.87 -9.81
CA GLY A 307 -3.43 22.83 -8.61
C GLY A 307 -4.16 22.50 -7.30
N LYS A 308 -5.47 22.19 -7.34
CA LYS A 308 -6.24 21.92 -6.12
C LYS A 308 -5.78 20.66 -5.38
N ALA A 309 -5.37 19.63 -6.11
CA ALA A 309 -4.83 18.41 -5.49
C ALA A 309 -3.50 18.71 -4.74
N ALA A 310 -2.61 19.52 -5.30
CA ALA A 310 -1.39 19.96 -4.64
C ALA A 310 -1.68 20.81 -3.39
N GLU A 311 -2.66 21.73 -3.46
CA GLU A 311 -3.12 22.52 -2.31
C GLU A 311 -3.62 21.62 -1.17
N VAL A 312 -4.46 20.62 -1.48
CA VAL A 312 -4.97 19.66 -0.47
C VAL A 312 -3.83 18.87 0.15
N PHE A 313 -2.84 18.43 -0.63
CA PHE A 313 -1.65 17.76 -0.10
C PHE A 313 -0.89 18.67 0.87
N GLY A 314 -0.63 19.93 0.52
CA GLY A 314 0.03 20.91 1.39
C GLY A 314 -0.74 21.14 2.69
N ARG A 315 -2.07 21.25 2.62
CA ARG A 315 -2.95 21.38 3.79
C ARG A 315 -2.90 20.13 4.68
N MET A 316 -2.86 18.94 4.09
CA MET A 316 -2.69 17.67 4.84
C MET A 316 -1.36 17.67 5.57
N VAL A 317 -0.26 18.01 4.88
CA VAL A 317 1.08 18.07 5.49
C VAL A 317 1.10 19.04 6.66
N ALA A 318 0.57 20.25 6.51
CA ALA A 318 0.49 21.25 7.57
C ALA A 318 -0.38 20.80 8.74
N ALA A 319 -1.55 20.20 8.46
CA ALA A 319 -2.45 19.69 9.50
C ALA A 319 -1.86 18.53 10.29
N GLN A 320 -0.96 17.75 9.68
CA GLN A 320 -0.19 16.68 10.33
C GLN A 320 1.20 17.16 10.78
N LYS A 321 1.35 18.45 11.12
CA LYS A 321 2.52 19.09 11.73
C LYS A 321 3.77 19.21 10.86
N GLY A 322 3.69 18.90 9.58
CA GLY A 322 4.75 19.24 8.62
C GLY A 322 4.80 20.73 8.30
N PRO A 323 5.79 21.18 7.51
CA PRO A 323 5.89 22.57 7.10
C PRO A 323 4.68 23.04 6.31
N SER A 324 4.19 24.25 6.60
CA SER A 324 3.00 24.82 5.94
C SER A 324 3.25 25.24 4.49
N ASP A 325 4.49 25.46 4.11
CA ASP A 325 4.97 25.79 2.76
C ASP A 325 5.71 24.61 2.10
N PHE A 326 5.36 23.37 2.52
CA PHE A 326 6.07 22.18 2.09
C PHE A 326 6.04 21.99 0.57
N VAL A 327 4.88 22.19 -0.06
CA VAL A 327 4.73 21.98 -1.51
C VAL A 327 5.59 22.93 -2.32
N GLU A 328 5.71 24.18 -1.88
CA GLU A 328 6.51 25.23 -2.55
C GLU A 328 8.02 25.04 -2.32
N ARG A 329 8.41 24.40 -1.22
CA ARG A 329 9.81 24.31 -0.77
C ARG A 329 10.25 22.87 -0.45
N TYR A 330 9.60 21.89 -1.00
CA TYR A 330 9.85 20.46 -0.68
C TYR A 330 11.31 20.05 -0.79
N ASP A 331 12.04 20.55 -1.79
CA ASP A 331 13.47 20.25 -1.96
C ASP A 331 14.36 20.78 -0.83
N SER A 332 13.93 21.87 -0.15
CA SER A 332 14.68 22.39 1.01
C SER A 332 14.40 21.61 2.28
N TYR A 333 13.27 20.91 2.36
CA TYR A 333 12.86 20.16 3.54
C TYR A 333 13.23 18.68 3.49
N LEU A 334 13.18 18.08 2.29
CA LEU A 334 13.45 16.67 2.14
C LEU A 334 14.96 16.37 2.29
N PRO A 335 15.34 15.34 3.06
CA PRO A 335 16.72 14.94 3.19
C PRO A 335 17.29 14.48 1.84
N ALA A 336 18.55 14.80 1.60
CA ALA A 336 19.31 14.39 0.42
C ALA A 336 20.53 13.56 0.85
N ALA A 337 20.84 12.51 0.08
CA ALA A 337 22.04 11.71 0.28
C ALA A 337 23.31 12.46 -0.11
N MET A 338 24.46 12.04 0.42
CA MET A 338 25.75 12.67 0.14
C MET A 338 26.23 12.45 -1.30
N LEU A 339 25.84 11.34 -1.91
CA LEU A 339 26.20 10.96 -3.28
C LEU A 339 24.93 10.76 -4.11
N SER A 340 24.96 11.27 -5.32
CA SER A 340 23.92 11.05 -6.32
C SER A 340 24.63 10.77 -7.66
N LYS A 341 24.70 9.49 -8.04
CA LYS A 341 25.47 9.06 -9.21
C LYS A 341 24.69 8.10 -10.11
N PRO A 342 24.76 8.27 -11.44
CA PRO A 342 24.15 7.36 -12.40
C PRO A 342 24.83 5.99 -12.41
N VAL A 343 24.01 4.97 -12.68
CA VAL A 343 24.48 3.59 -12.95
C VAL A 343 24.22 3.26 -14.39
N PHE A 344 25.27 2.90 -15.11
CA PHE A 344 25.18 2.48 -16.51
C PHE A 344 25.21 0.96 -16.62
N ALA A 345 24.58 0.46 -17.68
CA ALA A 345 24.69 -0.94 -18.06
C ALA A 345 26.10 -1.27 -18.54
N GLU A 346 26.52 -2.52 -18.38
CA GLU A 346 27.84 -2.99 -18.85
C GLU A 346 27.93 -3.06 -20.39
N ARG A 347 26.78 -3.16 -21.05
CA ARG A 347 26.66 -3.14 -22.51
C ARG A 347 25.40 -2.39 -22.94
N PRO A 348 25.36 -1.83 -24.15
CA PRO A 348 24.14 -1.30 -24.70
C PRO A 348 23.06 -2.39 -24.89
N GLY A 349 21.79 -2.01 -24.78
CA GLY A 349 20.69 -2.93 -25.00
C GLY A 349 19.33 -2.29 -24.72
N ILE A 350 18.31 -3.12 -24.80
CA ILE A 350 16.93 -2.77 -24.43
C ILE A 350 16.60 -3.51 -23.14
N ILE A 351 16.03 -2.83 -22.16
CA ILE A 351 15.58 -3.47 -20.92
C ILE A 351 14.41 -4.38 -21.24
N THR A 352 14.61 -5.70 -21.08
CA THR A 352 13.59 -6.72 -21.40
C THR A 352 12.90 -7.31 -20.18
N ALA A 353 13.53 -7.26 -19.02
CA ALA A 353 12.95 -7.69 -17.75
C ALA A 353 13.61 -6.98 -16.57
N MET A 354 12.85 -6.86 -15.47
CA MET A 354 13.33 -6.38 -14.18
C MET A 354 12.94 -7.37 -13.08
N ASP A 355 13.90 -7.71 -12.23
CA ASP A 355 13.61 -8.24 -10.91
C ASP A 355 13.30 -7.06 -9.98
N THR A 356 12.05 -6.64 -9.98
CA THR A 356 11.60 -5.47 -9.21
C THR A 356 11.76 -5.68 -7.70
N ARG A 357 11.62 -6.93 -7.23
CA ARG A 357 11.91 -7.28 -5.85
C ARG A 357 13.37 -7.02 -5.48
N ALA A 358 14.31 -7.42 -6.34
CA ALA A 358 15.73 -7.18 -6.13
C ALA A 358 16.06 -5.67 -6.13
N LEU A 359 15.39 -4.86 -6.96
CA LEU A 359 15.50 -3.40 -6.92
C LEU A 359 15.02 -2.82 -5.58
N GLY A 360 13.90 -3.30 -5.05
CA GLY A 360 13.43 -2.95 -3.71
C GLY A 360 14.43 -3.35 -2.62
N MET A 361 15.04 -4.53 -2.73
CA MET A 361 16.09 -4.97 -1.80
C MET A 361 17.38 -4.14 -1.91
N ALA A 362 17.70 -3.59 -3.08
CA ALA A 362 18.81 -2.64 -3.22
C ALA A 362 18.56 -1.37 -2.39
N VAL A 363 17.34 -0.84 -2.39
CA VAL A 363 16.95 0.29 -1.52
C VAL A 363 17.09 -0.08 -0.04
N VAL A 364 16.66 -1.29 0.36
CA VAL A 364 16.84 -1.77 1.75
C VAL A 364 18.32 -1.83 2.12
N SER A 365 19.18 -2.30 1.21
CA SER A 365 20.62 -2.40 1.45
C SER A 365 21.30 -1.04 1.60
N LEU A 366 20.81 -0.01 0.91
CA LEU A 366 21.22 1.39 1.10
C LEU A 366 20.82 1.96 2.47
N GLY A 367 19.93 1.29 3.22
CA GLY A 367 19.37 1.79 4.47
C GLY A 367 17.99 2.45 4.31
N GLY A 368 17.43 2.50 3.10
CA GLY A 368 16.14 3.12 2.80
C GLY A 368 14.91 2.25 3.14
N GLY A 369 15.11 1.05 3.67
CA GLY A 369 14.05 0.13 4.08
C GLY A 369 14.45 -0.72 5.28
N ARG A 370 13.52 -1.58 5.74
CA ARG A 370 13.71 -2.42 6.93
C ARG A 370 13.84 -3.89 6.56
N ARG A 371 14.83 -4.56 7.15
CA ARG A 371 14.91 -6.03 7.23
C ARG A 371 14.14 -6.55 8.44
N ARG A 372 14.15 -5.79 9.54
CA ARG A 372 13.43 -6.04 10.79
C ARG A 372 12.56 -4.83 11.13
N ALA A 373 11.43 -5.05 11.74
CA ALA A 373 10.50 -3.97 12.10
C ALA A 373 11.12 -2.83 12.95
N THR A 374 12.20 -3.13 13.67
CA THR A 374 12.92 -2.18 14.54
C THR A 374 14.08 -1.46 13.87
N ASP A 375 14.43 -1.81 12.63
CA ASP A 375 15.55 -1.18 11.94
C ASP A 375 15.26 0.30 11.68
N PRO A 376 16.25 1.20 11.87
CA PRO A 376 16.11 2.60 11.48
C PRO A 376 16.10 2.72 9.95
N ILE A 377 15.49 3.81 9.45
CA ILE A 377 15.47 4.13 8.02
C ILE A 377 16.28 5.40 7.78
N ASP A 378 17.11 5.36 6.75
CA ASP A 378 17.69 6.55 6.13
C ASP A 378 16.75 7.02 5.01
N TYR A 379 16.05 8.13 5.24
CA TYR A 379 15.10 8.67 4.29
C TYR A 379 15.75 9.33 3.07
N SER A 380 17.06 9.61 3.11
CA SER A 380 17.78 10.33 2.05
C SER A 380 18.18 9.45 0.87
N VAL A 381 18.30 8.13 1.10
CA VAL A 381 18.79 7.18 0.10
C VAL A 381 17.67 6.64 -0.79
N GLY A 382 18.03 6.14 -1.97
CA GLY A 382 17.10 5.54 -2.90
C GLY A 382 17.58 5.55 -4.34
N LEU A 383 16.63 5.31 -5.24
CA LEU A 383 16.83 5.30 -6.69
C LEU A 383 15.95 6.37 -7.32
N THR A 384 16.44 7.08 -8.34
CA THR A 384 15.66 7.99 -9.18
C THR A 384 15.97 7.79 -10.65
N ASP A 385 15.17 8.41 -11.52
CA ASP A 385 15.33 8.33 -12.96
C ASP A 385 15.44 6.88 -13.47
N MET A 386 14.67 5.99 -12.87
CA MET A 386 14.66 4.57 -13.21
C MET A 386 14.19 4.39 -14.66
N ALA A 387 15.05 3.80 -15.47
CA ALA A 387 14.69 3.42 -16.82
C ALA A 387 13.60 2.35 -16.80
N ARG A 388 12.61 2.46 -17.69
CA ARG A 388 11.46 1.56 -17.79
C ARG A 388 11.73 0.34 -18.67
N LEU A 389 10.88 -0.66 -18.57
CA LEU A 389 10.85 -1.77 -19.54
C LEU A 389 10.71 -1.22 -20.97
N GLY A 390 11.46 -1.81 -21.91
CA GLY A 390 11.51 -1.35 -23.30
C GLY A 390 12.43 -0.15 -23.56
N ALA A 391 12.97 0.49 -22.51
CA ALA A 391 13.92 1.58 -22.70
C ALA A 391 15.27 1.08 -23.25
N ARG A 392 15.86 1.87 -24.14
CA ARG A 392 17.22 1.67 -24.61
C ARG A 392 18.18 2.30 -23.61
N VAL A 393 19.21 1.55 -23.22
CA VAL A 393 20.27 1.99 -22.30
C VAL A 393 21.63 1.77 -22.94
N ASP A 394 22.56 2.65 -22.62
CA ASP A 394 23.94 2.63 -23.10
C ASP A 394 24.85 3.44 -22.17
N SER A 395 26.00 3.88 -22.67
CA SER A 395 26.95 4.72 -21.90
C SER A 395 26.46 6.16 -21.67
N GLN A 396 25.36 6.60 -22.30
CA GLN A 396 24.78 7.94 -22.16
C GLN A 396 23.41 7.88 -21.46
N GLN A 397 22.71 6.75 -21.54
CA GLN A 397 21.42 6.51 -20.94
C GLN A 397 21.57 5.53 -19.78
N PRO A 398 21.55 6.01 -18.51
CA PRO A 398 21.76 5.17 -17.34
C PRO A 398 20.54 4.27 -17.07
N LEU A 399 20.75 3.23 -16.28
CA LEU A 399 19.70 2.39 -15.70
C LEU A 399 18.88 3.15 -14.64
N THR A 400 19.58 3.90 -13.80
CA THR A 400 19.00 4.70 -12.72
C THR A 400 20.09 5.62 -12.14
N VAL A 401 19.68 6.56 -11.30
CA VAL A 401 20.56 7.32 -10.41
C VAL A 401 20.42 6.76 -9.00
N ILE A 402 21.54 6.41 -8.36
CA ILE A 402 21.56 5.94 -6.97
C ILE A 402 21.95 7.07 -6.04
N HIS A 403 21.15 7.25 -4.99
CA HIS A 403 21.39 8.15 -3.86
C HIS A 403 21.91 7.34 -2.69
N ALA A 404 23.16 7.58 -2.28
CA ALA A 404 23.86 6.84 -1.22
C ALA A 404 24.69 7.77 -0.34
N ASN A 405 25.07 7.33 0.86
CA ASN A 405 25.85 8.16 1.78
C ASN A 405 27.36 7.85 1.78
N ASN A 406 27.77 6.81 1.07
CA ASN A 406 29.19 6.51 0.82
C ASN A 406 29.36 5.71 -0.49
N GLU A 407 30.62 5.61 -0.95
CA GLU A 407 30.97 4.93 -2.21
C GLU A 407 30.72 3.41 -2.16
N ASP A 408 30.96 2.77 -1.02
CA ASP A 408 30.81 1.31 -0.89
C ASP A 408 29.35 0.91 -1.01
N ASP A 409 28.43 1.63 -0.34
CA ASP A 409 26.99 1.40 -0.46
C ASP A 409 26.50 1.69 -1.88
N TRP A 410 27.02 2.77 -2.50
CA TRP A 410 26.70 3.08 -3.89
C TRP A 410 27.12 1.93 -4.82
N GLN A 411 28.35 1.42 -4.67
CA GLN A 411 28.86 0.34 -5.52
C GLN A 411 28.06 -0.94 -5.36
N GLN A 412 27.74 -1.34 -4.12
CA GLN A 412 26.92 -2.51 -3.85
C GLN A 412 25.51 -2.38 -4.47
N ALA A 413 24.89 -1.21 -4.34
CA ALA A 413 23.60 -0.96 -4.95
C ALA A 413 23.68 -0.95 -6.49
N ALA A 414 24.75 -0.40 -7.07
CA ALA A 414 24.98 -0.41 -8.52
C ALA A 414 25.08 -1.82 -9.08
N ASP A 415 25.82 -2.69 -8.39
CA ASP A 415 25.95 -4.10 -8.79
C ASP A 415 24.62 -4.85 -8.66
N ALA A 416 23.85 -4.59 -7.58
CA ALA A 416 22.50 -5.15 -7.40
C ALA A 416 21.52 -4.68 -8.49
N VAL A 417 21.57 -3.40 -8.87
CA VAL A 417 20.74 -2.85 -9.95
C VAL A 417 21.08 -3.49 -11.28
N ARG A 418 22.37 -3.63 -11.62
CA ARG A 418 22.79 -4.30 -12.86
C ARG A 418 22.33 -5.75 -12.90
N ALA A 419 22.45 -6.47 -11.79
CA ALA A 419 22.02 -7.87 -11.68
C ALA A 419 20.50 -8.03 -11.80
N ALA A 420 19.72 -7.04 -11.36
CA ALA A 420 18.26 -7.05 -11.38
C ALA A 420 17.65 -6.73 -12.77
N ILE A 421 18.44 -6.19 -13.69
CA ILE A 421 17.96 -5.72 -15.01
C ILE A 421 18.51 -6.61 -16.12
N THR A 422 17.59 -7.21 -16.88
CA THR A 422 17.94 -8.03 -18.06
C THR A 422 17.89 -7.17 -19.32
N LEU A 423 18.97 -7.27 -20.11
CA LEU A 423 19.08 -6.58 -21.40
C LEU A 423 18.96 -7.56 -22.56
N GLY A 424 18.23 -7.15 -23.58
CA GLY A 424 18.08 -7.85 -24.87
C GLY A 424 18.27 -6.92 -26.04
N ASP A 425 18.14 -7.48 -27.26
CA ASP A 425 18.35 -6.76 -28.52
C ASP A 425 17.02 -6.43 -29.23
N LYS A 426 15.89 -6.95 -28.72
CA LYS A 426 14.56 -6.77 -29.30
C LYS A 426 13.67 -5.96 -28.37
N ALA A 427 12.80 -5.16 -28.99
CA ALA A 427 11.74 -4.45 -28.27
C ALA A 427 10.83 -5.45 -27.54
N VAL A 428 10.37 -5.05 -26.36
CA VAL A 428 9.40 -5.79 -25.55
C VAL A 428 8.02 -5.22 -25.81
N GLU A 429 7.00 -6.07 -25.84
CA GLU A 429 5.61 -5.59 -25.84
C GLU A 429 5.33 -4.82 -24.54
N GLU A 430 4.69 -3.67 -24.69
CA GLU A 430 4.28 -2.86 -23.54
C GLU A 430 3.17 -3.58 -22.79
N THR A 431 3.43 -3.93 -21.54
CA THR A 431 2.42 -4.56 -20.67
C THR A 431 1.40 -3.52 -20.20
N PRO A 432 0.10 -3.89 -20.11
CA PRO A 432 -0.90 -2.97 -19.59
C PRO A 432 -0.59 -2.62 -18.13
N VAL A 433 -0.85 -1.38 -17.75
CA VAL A 433 -0.67 -0.92 -16.36
C VAL A 433 -1.72 -1.52 -15.43
N VAL A 434 -2.94 -1.70 -15.94
CA VAL A 434 -4.05 -2.37 -15.28
C VAL A 434 -4.41 -3.61 -16.09
N TYR A 435 -4.24 -4.78 -15.49
CA TYR A 435 -4.55 -6.07 -16.15
C TYR A 435 -6.03 -6.39 -16.10
N ARG A 436 -6.67 -6.14 -14.96
CA ARG A 436 -8.05 -6.55 -14.74
C ARG A 436 -8.71 -5.73 -13.63
N ARG A 437 -10.02 -5.55 -13.77
CA ARG A 437 -10.93 -5.01 -12.76
C ARG A 437 -11.81 -6.13 -12.21
N ILE A 438 -11.92 -6.22 -10.89
CA ILE A 438 -12.72 -7.23 -10.18
C ILE A 438 -13.70 -6.51 -9.26
N THR A 439 -14.98 -6.83 -9.37
CA THR A 439 -16.07 -6.18 -8.62
C THR A 439 -16.96 -7.15 -7.85
N GLU A 440 -16.92 -8.44 -8.21
CA GLU A 440 -17.70 -9.53 -7.60
C GLU A 440 -16.89 -10.83 -7.65
#